data_1d6b0ed93ac9467f7d3d0fb3d75abf98
#
_entry.id   1d6b0ed93ac9467f7d3d0fb3d75abf98
#
_cell.length_a   1.000
_cell.length_b   1.000
_cell.length_c   1.000
_cell.angle_alpha   90.00
_cell.angle_beta   90.00
_cell.angle_gamma   90.00
#
_symmetry.space_group_name_H-M   'P 1'
#
loop_
_entity.id
_entity.type
_entity.pdbx_description
1 polymer ?
#
loop_
_entity_poly.entity_id
_entity_poly.type
_entity_poly.pdbx_seq_one_letter_code
_entity_poly.pdbx_strand_id
1 'polypeptide(L)'
;WGNAVIGYDMEELEKAAELLLEDYDTLKNSDGYLYDLADVLKQVLSNSSQKYHREMVSAYRSGDIAKFNEASDQFLSLIDKVEEVLGTRKEFLFGTWTEQAKKLAEGDDDFTKDIYELNAKSLVTTWASYPQAESGGLKDYSNRQWAGLTQDFYKQRWTMWINQKKAELKGESTQNINWFAFEWAFARSHKEYTTEASGKNLKEFGEDILKNYSSKDPAANGANDYTGKVTVTAGSEETSQENGAAANVLDGSSDTIWHTNYTNAADMTSYEKHYLIFTMEEAVKLGGLRYQPRQGGGLNGII
;
A
#
# COMPACT_ATOMS: atom_id res chain seq x y z
N TRP A 1 7.85 -1.30 -10.31
CA TRP A 1 6.64 -1.59 -9.52
C TRP A 1 7.08 -2.27 -8.23
N GLY A 2 6.84 -1.67 -7.08
CA GLY A 2 7.12 -2.28 -5.80
C GLY A 2 6.08 -3.34 -5.43
N ASN A 3 6.49 -4.33 -4.64
CA ASN A 3 5.55 -5.24 -3.98
C ASN A 3 5.23 -4.66 -2.60
N ALA A 4 3.96 -4.35 -2.37
CA ALA A 4 3.47 -4.10 -1.03
C ALA A 4 2.93 -5.44 -0.50
N VAL A 5 3.63 -6.04 0.45
CA VAL A 5 3.17 -7.23 1.16
C VAL A 5 2.69 -6.79 2.52
N ILE A 6 1.40 -7.04 2.81
CA ILE A 6 0.84 -6.86 4.14
C ILE A 6 1.08 -8.16 4.90
N GLY A 7 1.82 -8.07 6.01
CA GLY A 7 2.23 -9.24 6.80
C GLY A 7 1.22 -9.69 7.85
N TYR A 8 -0.05 -9.29 7.71
CA TYR A 8 -1.13 -9.65 8.64
C TYR A 8 -2.45 -9.81 7.89
N ASP A 9 -3.43 -10.43 8.52
CA ASP A 9 -4.76 -10.59 7.97
C ASP A 9 -5.52 -9.25 7.99
N MET A 10 -5.88 -8.75 6.82
CA MET A 10 -6.58 -7.48 6.68
C MET A 10 -8.02 -7.55 7.20
N GLU A 11 -8.66 -8.71 7.16
CA GLU A 11 -10.01 -8.90 7.67
C GLU A 11 -10.06 -8.77 9.20
N GLU A 12 -9.00 -9.19 9.91
CA GLU A 12 -8.91 -8.98 11.36
C GLU A 12 -8.80 -7.50 11.74
N LEU A 13 -8.12 -6.69 10.92
CA LEU A 13 -8.07 -5.25 11.14
C LEU A 13 -9.43 -4.59 10.89
N GLU A 14 -10.14 -5.01 9.85
CA GLU A 14 -11.50 -4.53 9.56
C GLU A 14 -12.48 -4.89 10.67
N LYS A 15 -12.38 -6.12 11.20
CA LYS A 15 -13.15 -6.53 12.36
C LYS A 15 -12.84 -5.70 13.61
N ALA A 16 -11.58 -5.33 13.81
CA ALA A 16 -11.21 -4.40 14.89
C ALA A 16 -11.87 -3.03 14.69
N ALA A 17 -11.93 -2.52 13.45
CA ALA A 17 -12.65 -1.28 13.13
C ALA A 17 -14.16 -1.41 13.40
N GLU A 18 -14.78 -2.52 13.03
CA GLU A 18 -16.20 -2.82 13.32
C GLU A 18 -16.49 -2.76 14.82
N LEU A 19 -15.68 -3.46 15.64
CA LEU A 19 -15.82 -3.47 17.10
C LEU A 19 -15.63 -2.09 17.74
N LEU A 20 -14.64 -1.32 17.25
CA LEU A 20 -14.48 0.06 17.71
C LEU A 20 -15.72 0.92 17.38
N LEU A 21 -16.32 0.77 16.21
CA LEU A 21 -17.49 1.52 15.81
C LEU A 21 -18.75 1.16 16.59
N GLU A 22 -18.91 -0.11 17.04
CA GLU A 22 -20.02 -0.54 17.90
C GLU A 22 -20.08 0.27 19.21
N ASP A 23 -18.92 0.59 19.78
CA ASP A 23 -18.82 1.33 21.04
C ASP A 23 -18.75 2.86 20.87
N TYR A 24 -18.87 3.37 19.65
CA TYR A 24 -18.66 4.79 19.35
C TYR A 24 -19.50 5.72 20.21
N ASP A 25 -20.80 5.45 20.33
CA ASP A 25 -21.70 6.35 21.06
C ASP A 25 -21.41 6.42 22.57
N THR A 26 -20.77 5.38 23.11
CA THR A 26 -20.31 5.30 24.49
C THR A 26 -18.97 6.03 24.67
N LEU A 27 -18.06 5.87 23.70
CA LEU A 27 -16.64 6.26 23.83
C LEU A 27 -16.26 7.53 23.06
N LYS A 28 -17.16 8.14 22.30
CA LYS A 28 -16.90 9.33 21.45
C LYS A 28 -16.35 10.56 22.16
N ASN A 29 -16.40 10.61 23.49
CA ASN A 29 -15.82 11.67 24.30
C ASN A 29 -14.43 11.29 24.85
N SER A 30 -13.93 10.09 24.58
CA SER A 30 -12.58 9.66 24.95
C SER A 30 -11.60 10.02 23.84
N ASP A 31 -10.62 10.85 24.17
CA ASP A 31 -9.62 11.33 23.21
C ASP A 31 -8.76 10.19 22.66
N GLY A 32 -8.30 9.27 23.55
CA GLY A 32 -7.53 8.09 23.15
C GLY A 32 -8.32 7.15 22.25
N TYR A 33 -9.60 6.92 22.55
CA TYR A 33 -10.45 6.09 21.67
C TYR A 33 -10.60 6.70 20.27
N LEU A 34 -10.83 8.01 20.16
CA LEU A 34 -10.96 8.67 18.86
C LEU A 34 -9.63 8.66 18.08
N TYR A 35 -8.49 8.72 18.80
CA TYR A 35 -7.18 8.55 18.19
C TYR A 35 -7.03 7.14 17.58
N ASP A 36 -7.30 6.09 18.37
CA ASP A 36 -7.19 4.70 17.95
C ASP A 36 -8.15 4.40 16.79
N LEU A 37 -9.38 4.87 16.85
CA LEU A 37 -10.36 4.70 15.78
C LEU A 37 -9.87 5.35 14.47
N ALA A 38 -9.35 6.58 14.52
CA ALA A 38 -8.83 7.26 13.33
C ALA A 38 -7.61 6.51 12.75
N ASP A 39 -6.71 6.00 13.61
CA ASP A 39 -5.53 5.25 13.17
C ASP A 39 -5.90 3.92 12.52
N VAL A 40 -6.86 3.18 13.08
CA VAL A 40 -7.36 1.92 12.51
C VAL A 40 -8.07 2.18 11.17
N LEU A 41 -8.98 3.16 11.10
CA LEU A 41 -9.68 3.49 9.86
C LEU A 41 -8.75 3.94 8.74
N LYS A 42 -7.75 4.76 9.05
CA LYS A 42 -6.68 5.13 8.11
C LYS A 42 -5.95 3.89 7.59
N GLN A 43 -5.66 2.93 8.47
CA GLN A 43 -4.93 1.72 8.08
C GLN A 43 -5.79 0.80 7.19
N VAL A 44 -7.08 0.67 7.46
CA VAL A 44 -8.02 -0.05 6.57
C VAL A 44 -8.00 0.55 5.17
N LEU A 45 -8.11 1.88 5.05
CA LEU A 45 -8.02 2.57 3.77
C LEU A 45 -6.67 2.32 3.07
N SER A 46 -5.57 2.41 3.83
CA SER A 46 -4.23 2.19 3.28
C SER A 46 -4.06 0.77 2.74
N ASN A 47 -4.61 -0.23 3.41
CA ASN A 47 -4.61 -1.61 2.93
C ASN A 47 -5.39 -1.76 1.62
N SER A 48 -6.57 -1.13 1.53
CA SER A 48 -7.42 -1.16 0.34
C SER A 48 -6.75 -0.54 -0.90
N SER A 49 -5.76 0.34 -0.70
CA SER A 49 -5.00 0.93 -1.80
C SER A 49 -4.29 -0.09 -2.68
N GLN A 50 -3.94 -1.26 -2.14
CA GLN A 50 -3.27 -2.33 -2.89
C GLN A 50 -4.14 -2.87 -4.02
N LYS A 51 -5.46 -2.94 -3.84
CA LYS A 51 -6.38 -3.37 -4.89
C LYS A 51 -6.25 -2.45 -6.11
N TYR A 52 -6.43 -1.16 -5.90
CA TYR A 52 -6.40 -0.17 -6.99
C TYR A 52 -5.01 -0.06 -7.63
N HIS A 53 -3.95 -0.19 -6.82
CA HIS A 53 -2.58 -0.24 -7.36
C HIS A 53 -2.38 -1.45 -8.29
N ARG A 54 -2.83 -2.65 -7.89
CA ARG A 54 -2.75 -3.84 -8.75
C ARG A 54 -3.57 -3.69 -10.02
N GLU A 55 -4.76 -3.10 -9.93
CA GLU A 55 -5.62 -2.83 -11.08
C GLU A 55 -4.95 -1.85 -12.06
N MET A 56 -4.34 -0.77 -11.55
CA MET A 56 -3.54 0.17 -12.37
C MET A 56 -2.39 -0.56 -13.09
N VAL A 57 -1.63 -1.38 -12.36
CA VAL A 57 -0.50 -2.12 -12.95
C VAL A 57 -0.97 -3.07 -14.03
N SER A 58 -2.04 -3.82 -13.78
CA SER A 58 -2.63 -4.75 -14.74
C SER A 58 -3.14 -4.02 -16.00
N ALA A 59 -3.88 -2.94 -15.82
CA ALA A 59 -4.41 -2.13 -16.92
C ALA A 59 -3.30 -1.48 -17.75
N TYR A 60 -2.24 -0.97 -17.09
CA TYR A 60 -1.08 -0.43 -17.78
C TYR A 60 -0.38 -1.49 -18.65
N ARG A 61 -0.12 -2.69 -18.08
CA ARG A 61 0.53 -3.80 -18.80
C ARG A 61 -0.27 -4.31 -19.98
N SER A 62 -1.61 -4.29 -19.88
CA SER A 62 -2.50 -4.70 -20.98
C SER A 62 -2.77 -3.59 -21.99
N GLY A 63 -2.33 -2.36 -21.77
CA GLY A 63 -2.63 -1.21 -22.62
C GLY A 63 -4.07 -0.70 -22.49
N ASP A 64 -4.80 -1.10 -21.45
CA ASP A 64 -6.21 -0.71 -21.24
C ASP A 64 -6.28 0.66 -20.53
N ILE A 65 -6.34 1.71 -21.36
CA ILE A 65 -6.38 3.11 -20.90
C ILE A 65 -7.62 3.42 -20.06
N ALA A 66 -8.76 2.81 -20.39
CA ALA A 66 -10.01 3.07 -19.68
C ALA A 66 -9.95 2.53 -18.25
N LYS A 67 -9.54 1.27 -18.10
CA LYS A 67 -9.34 0.65 -16.77
C LYS A 67 -8.23 1.33 -15.99
N PHE A 68 -7.15 1.76 -16.66
CA PHE A 68 -6.09 2.49 -15.98
C PHE A 68 -6.61 3.81 -15.39
N ASN A 69 -7.42 4.56 -16.15
CA ASN A 69 -8.03 5.80 -15.66
C ASN A 69 -8.95 5.53 -14.46
N GLU A 70 -9.85 4.56 -14.57
CA GLU A 70 -10.78 4.20 -13.50
C GLU A 70 -10.04 3.82 -12.21
N ALA A 71 -9.08 2.91 -12.28
CA ALA A 71 -8.30 2.48 -11.12
C ALA A 71 -7.45 3.62 -10.53
N SER A 72 -6.90 4.50 -11.39
CA SER A 72 -6.14 5.68 -10.95
C SER A 72 -7.01 6.68 -10.20
N ASP A 73 -8.21 6.94 -10.69
CA ASP A 73 -9.13 7.89 -10.08
C ASP A 73 -9.64 7.36 -8.73
N GLN A 74 -9.91 6.06 -8.63
CA GLN A 74 -10.26 5.38 -7.37
C GLN A 74 -9.09 5.43 -6.37
N PHE A 75 -7.87 5.17 -6.83
CA PHE A 75 -6.67 5.24 -5.99
C PHE A 75 -6.44 6.64 -5.42
N LEU A 76 -6.56 7.69 -6.27
CA LEU A 76 -6.40 9.07 -5.81
C LEU A 76 -7.55 9.51 -4.88
N SER A 77 -8.77 9.07 -5.15
CA SER A 77 -9.92 9.32 -4.27
C SER A 77 -9.74 8.65 -2.88
N LEU A 78 -9.15 7.46 -2.84
CA LEU A 78 -8.83 6.80 -1.58
C LEU A 78 -7.82 7.61 -0.76
N ILE A 79 -6.82 8.21 -1.40
CA ILE A 79 -5.86 9.10 -0.70
C ILE A 79 -6.60 10.32 -0.12
N ASP A 80 -7.60 10.86 -0.81
CA ASP A 80 -8.44 11.96 -0.26
C ASP A 80 -9.21 11.50 0.98
N LYS A 81 -9.72 10.28 0.98
CA LYS A 81 -10.38 9.71 2.17
C LYS A 81 -9.42 9.53 3.35
N VAL A 82 -8.19 9.07 3.09
CA VAL A 82 -7.12 9.00 4.11
C VAL A 82 -6.86 10.40 4.70
N GLU A 83 -6.70 11.42 3.85
CA GLU A 83 -6.52 12.81 4.26
C GLU A 83 -7.67 13.29 5.16
N GLU A 84 -8.92 12.99 4.79
CA GLU A 84 -10.10 13.39 5.56
C GLU A 84 -10.13 12.74 6.95
N VAL A 85 -9.84 11.44 7.05
CA VAL A 85 -9.79 10.71 8.33
C VAL A 85 -8.69 11.27 9.21
N LEU A 86 -7.48 11.46 8.68
CA LEU A 86 -6.35 12.04 9.40
C LEU A 86 -6.66 13.45 9.88
N GLY A 87 -7.37 14.24 9.07
CA GLY A 87 -7.80 15.60 9.39
C GLY A 87 -8.73 15.70 10.61
N THR A 88 -9.29 14.59 11.10
CA THR A 88 -10.16 14.59 12.29
C THR A 88 -9.41 14.70 13.61
N ARG A 89 -8.08 14.49 13.60
CA ARG A 89 -7.25 14.42 14.82
C ARG A 89 -6.03 15.34 14.69
N LYS A 90 -5.81 16.19 15.69
CA LYS A 90 -4.68 17.13 15.72
C LYS A 90 -3.31 16.43 15.70
N GLU A 91 -3.24 15.21 16.23
CA GLU A 91 -2.03 14.38 16.26
C GLU A 91 -1.59 13.94 14.86
N PHE A 92 -2.52 13.88 13.92
CA PHE A 92 -2.29 13.51 12.53
C PHE A 92 -2.26 14.72 11.58
N LEU A 93 -2.07 15.94 12.09
CA LEU A 93 -1.96 17.14 11.26
C LEU A 93 -0.50 17.52 11.01
N PHE A 94 -0.14 17.66 9.75
CA PHE A 94 1.18 18.14 9.36
C PHE A 94 1.43 19.57 9.87
N GLY A 95 0.39 20.39 9.96
CA GLY A 95 0.46 21.74 10.53
C GLY A 95 0.93 21.74 11.99
N THR A 96 0.49 20.78 12.80
CA THR A 96 0.96 20.63 14.19
C THR A 96 2.49 20.44 14.23
N TRP A 97 3.03 19.61 13.36
CA TRP A 97 4.46 19.35 13.27
C TRP A 97 5.26 20.59 12.82
N THR A 98 4.83 21.24 11.74
CA THR A 98 5.52 22.42 11.20
C THR A 98 5.46 23.62 12.14
N GLU A 99 4.30 23.87 12.78
CA GLU A 99 4.14 24.97 13.74
C GLU A 99 4.95 24.77 15.02
N GLN A 100 5.08 23.53 15.50
CA GLN A 100 5.97 23.24 16.62
C GLN A 100 7.43 23.57 16.29
N ALA A 101 7.87 23.23 15.07
CA ALA A 101 9.22 23.58 14.62
C ALA A 101 9.44 25.11 14.54
N LYS A 102 8.47 25.84 13.98
CA LYS A 102 8.53 27.32 13.91
C LYS A 102 8.58 27.94 15.31
N LYS A 103 7.85 27.41 16.27
CA LYS A 103 7.86 27.88 17.67
C LYS A 103 9.25 27.72 18.32
N LEU A 104 10.04 26.71 17.96
CA LEU A 104 11.40 26.55 18.46
C LEU A 104 12.33 27.71 18.04
N ALA A 105 12.03 28.36 16.92
CA ALA A 105 12.74 29.53 16.39
C ALA A 105 12.00 30.87 16.69
N GLU A 106 11.05 30.86 17.63
CA GLU A 106 10.32 32.09 18.00
C GLU A 106 11.28 33.12 18.61
N GLY A 107 11.31 34.31 18.01
CA GLY A 107 12.23 35.39 18.40
C GLY A 107 13.53 35.44 17.58
N ASP A 108 13.84 34.42 16.79
CA ASP A 108 14.98 34.42 15.87
C ASP A 108 14.68 35.19 14.58
N ASP A 109 15.73 35.38 13.76
CA ASP A 109 15.58 35.98 12.44
C ASP A 109 14.83 35.05 11.46
N ASP A 110 14.39 35.62 10.33
CA ASP A 110 13.59 34.89 9.35
C ASP A 110 14.36 33.73 8.71
N PHE A 111 15.68 33.88 8.52
CA PHE A 111 16.51 32.81 7.99
C PHE A 111 16.54 31.60 8.94
N THR A 112 16.67 31.83 10.23
CA THR A 112 16.65 30.77 11.24
C THR A 112 15.29 30.08 11.26
N LYS A 113 14.18 30.81 11.21
CA LYS A 113 12.82 30.24 11.12
C LYS A 113 12.65 29.35 9.89
N ASP A 114 13.13 29.82 8.72
CA ASP A 114 13.10 29.04 7.47
C ASP A 114 13.87 27.73 7.58
N ILE A 115 15.03 27.73 8.25
CA ILE A 115 15.80 26.52 8.48
C ILE A 115 15.07 25.53 9.39
N TYR A 116 14.41 25.97 10.42
CA TYR A 116 13.61 25.09 11.29
C TYR A 116 12.43 24.49 10.54
N GLU A 117 11.72 25.27 9.74
CA GLU A 117 10.61 24.77 8.90
C GLU A 117 11.13 23.78 7.85
N LEU A 118 12.21 24.11 7.13
CA LEU A 118 12.85 23.23 6.15
C LEU A 118 13.27 21.90 6.79
N ASN A 119 13.90 21.94 7.96
CA ASN A 119 14.31 20.73 8.67
C ASN A 119 13.12 19.85 9.05
N ALA A 120 12.05 20.47 9.58
CA ALA A 120 10.83 19.73 9.94
C ALA A 120 10.23 19.02 8.74
N LYS A 121 10.10 19.69 7.61
CA LYS A 121 9.56 19.12 6.36
C LYS A 121 10.52 18.09 5.75
N SER A 122 11.83 18.38 5.71
CA SER A 122 12.81 17.45 5.19
C SER A 122 12.86 16.16 5.99
N LEU A 123 12.77 16.20 7.31
CA LEU A 123 12.86 15.03 8.17
C LEU A 123 11.83 13.95 7.83
N VAL A 124 10.64 14.35 7.39
CA VAL A 124 9.56 13.41 7.06
C VAL A 124 9.39 13.17 5.54
N THR A 125 10.28 13.71 4.72
CA THR A 125 10.24 13.60 3.26
C THR A 125 11.59 13.20 2.67
N THR A 126 12.48 14.18 2.42
CA THR A 126 13.78 13.97 1.77
C THR A 126 14.85 13.40 2.70
N TRP A 127 14.73 13.69 4.01
CA TRP A 127 15.69 13.35 5.06
C TRP A 127 17.16 13.48 4.61
N ALA A 128 17.55 14.65 4.15
CA ALA A 128 18.92 14.88 3.74
C ALA A 128 19.21 16.37 3.52
N SER A 129 20.50 16.75 3.53
CA SER A 129 20.94 18.03 2.98
C SER A 129 20.70 18.06 1.46
N TYR A 130 20.75 19.26 0.87
CA TYR A 130 20.52 19.43 -0.57
C TYR A 130 21.31 18.44 -1.45
N PRO A 131 22.64 18.34 -1.35
CA PRO A 131 23.41 17.43 -2.20
C PRO A 131 23.09 15.96 -1.97
N GLN A 132 22.79 15.59 -0.74
CA GLN A 132 22.43 14.21 -0.41
C GLN A 132 21.01 13.86 -0.90
N ALA A 133 20.06 14.79 -0.80
CA ALA A 133 18.71 14.59 -1.32
C ALA A 133 18.71 14.46 -2.85
N GLU A 134 19.54 15.25 -3.56
CA GLU A 134 19.71 15.17 -5.01
C GLU A 134 20.27 13.82 -5.46
N SER A 135 21.19 13.24 -4.69
CA SER A 135 21.78 11.93 -4.95
C SER A 135 20.93 10.73 -4.47
N GLY A 136 19.76 10.99 -3.88
CA GLY A 136 18.84 9.96 -3.42
C GLY A 136 18.57 9.96 -1.92
N GLY A 137 19.49 10.34 -1.06
CA GLY A 137 19.32 10.49 0.39
C GLY A 137 18.63 9.30 1.09
N LEU A 138 17.98 9.59 2.20
CA LEU A 138 17.14 8.64 2.96
C LEU A 138 15.65 8.92 2.73
N LYS A 139 15.26 9.14 1.47
CA LYS A 139 13.88 9.46 1.10
C LYS A 139 12.86 8.54 1.80
N ASP A 140 11.82 9.18 2.33
CA ASP A 140 10.71 8.50 2.99
C ASP A 140 11.10 7.61 4.20
N TYR A 141 12.34 7.69 4.70
CA TYR A 141 12.79 6.87 5.84
C TYR A 141 11.95 7.15 7.10
N SER A 142 11.60 8.40 7.35
CA SER A 142 10.74 8.81 8.45
C SER A 142 9.36 9.25 7.96
N ASN A 143 8.83 8.59 6.96
CA ASN A 143 7.53 8.91 6.40
C ASN A 143 6.44 8.94 7.48
N ARG A 144 5.43 9.79 7.27
CA ARG A 144 4.26 9.93 8.13
C ARG A 144 3.01 10.07 7.28
N GLN A 145 1.96 9.39 7.67
CA GLN A 145 0.63 9.68 7.15
C GLN A 145 -0.01 10.76 8.03
N TRP A 146 0.08 12.01 7.57
CA TRP A 146 -0.51 13.17 8.21
C TRP A 146 -1.33 13.97 7.20
N ALA A 147 -2.46 14.52 7.63
CA ALA A 147 -3.26 15.42 6.81
C ALA A 147 -2.43 16.67 6.46
N GLY A 148 -2.51 17.08 5.22
CA GLY A 148 -1.64 18.07 4.60
C GLY A 148 -0.44 17.43 3.90
N LEU A 149 0.34 16.59 4.56
CA LEU A 149 1.44 15.85 3.95
C LEU A 149 0.93 14.79 2.95
N THR A 150 -0.11 14.07 3.32
CA THR A 150 -0.73 13.07 2.45
C THR A 150 -1.24 13.70 1.16
N GLN A 151 -1.91 14.84 1.25
CA GLN A 151 -2.49 15.54 0.11
C GLN A 151 -1.44 16.22 -0.78
N ASP A 152 -0.50 16.95 -0.17
CA ASP A 152 0.40 17.84 -0.91
C ASP A 152 1.73 17.19 -1.31
N PHE A 153 2.08 16.09 -0.68
CA PHE A 153 3.32 15.38 -1.00
C PHE A 153 3.04 14.02 -1.65
N TYR A 154 2.40 13.09 -0.94
CA TYR A 154 2.24 11.72 -1.47
C TYR A 154 1.25 11.67 -2.63
N LYS A 155 0.09 12.32 -2.52
CA LYS A 155 -0.88 12.35 -3.62
C LYS A 155 -0.32 13.04 -4.86
N GLN A 156 0.46 14.12 -4.69
CA GLN A 156 1.08 14.80 -5.83
C GLN A 156 2.12 13.91 -6.54
N ARG A 157 2.93 13.17 -5.80
CA ARG A 157 3.86 12.19 -6.38
C ARG A 157 3.11 11.12 -7.20
N TRP A 158 2.04 10.57 -6.64
CA TRP A 158 1.19 9.62 -7.37
C TRP A 158 0.53 10.24 -8.60
N THR A 159 0.03 11.47 -8.50
CA THR A 159 -0.56 12.19 -9.63
C THR A 159 0.43 12.40 -10.76
N MET A 160 1.66 12.82 -10.45
CA MET A 160 2.73 12.99 -11.44
C MET A 160 3.03 11.67 -12.15
N TRP A 161 3.17 10.60 -11.38
CA TRP A 161 3.44 9.26 -11.92
C TRP A 161 2.27 8.74 -12.78
N ILE A 162 1.04 8.84 -12.30
CA ILE A 162 -0.16 8.44 -13.03
C ILE A 162 -0.26 9.21 -14.36
N ASN A 163 -0.05 10.52 -14.36
CA ASN A 163 -0.09 11.33 -15.55
C ASN A 163 0.98 10.91 -16.57
N GLN A 164 2.19 10.60 -16.13
CA GLN A 164 3.22 10.06 -17.01
C GLN A 164 2.77 8.72 -17.62
N LYS A 165 2.23 7.82 -16.83
CA LYS A 165 1.74 6.52 -17.33
C LYS A 165 0.54 6.65 -18.29
N LYS A 166 -0.35 7.61 -18.03
CA LYS A 166 -1.44 7.97 -18.98
C LYS A 166 -0.90 8.46 -20.31
N ALA A 167 0.13 9.29 -20.31
CA ALA A 167 0.77 9.78 -21.54
C ALA A 167 1.47 8.64 -22.31
N GLU A 168 2.21 7.78 -21.61
CA GLU A 168 2.84 6.59 -22.21
C GLU A 168 1.81 5.66 -22.87
N LEU A 169 0.67 5.40 -22.22
CA LEU A 169 -0.42 4.59 -22.79
C LEU A 169 -1.05 5.20 -24.05
N LYS A 170 -0.99 6.52 -24.20
CA LYS A 170 -1.43 7.23 -25.42
C LYS A 170 -0.37 7.26 -26.52
N GLY A 171 0.83 6.72 -26.26
CA GLY A 171 1.96 6.80 -27.19
C GLY A 171 2.64 8.18 -27.24
N GLU A 172 2.40 9.03 -26.23
CA GLU A 172 3.02 10.34 -26.11
C GLU A 172 4.47 10.18 -25.60
N SER A 173 5.36 11.05 -26.07
CA SER A 173 6.73 11.09 -25.54
C SER A 173 6.73 11.65 -24.12
N THR A 174 7.33 10.93 -23.19
CA THR A 174 7.46 11.34 -21.80
C THR A 174 8.92 11.54 -21.40
N GLN A 175 9.14 12.41 -20.43
CA GLN A 175 10.45 12.58 -19.79
C GLN A 175 10.43 11.98 -18.39
N ASN A 176 11.60 11.62 -17.88
CA ASN A 176 11.70 11.15 -16.50
C ASN A 176 11.26 12.24 -15.53
N ILE A 177 10.44 11.84 -14.54
CA ILE A 177 10.01 12.75 -13.49
C ILE A 177 11.20 13.14 -12.65
N ASN A 178 11.44 14.44 -12.51
CA ASN A 178 12.44 14.96 -11.59
C ASN A 178 11.85 14.99 -10.16
N TRP A 179 11.90 13.84 -9.49
CA TRP A 179 11.40 13.67 -8.13
C TRP A 179 12.05 14.64 -7.15
N PHE A 180 13.36 14.81 -7.25
CA PHE A 180 14.11 15.68 -6.35
C PHE A 180 13.63 17.13 -6.47
N ALA A 181 13.41 17.64 -7.68
CA ALA A 181 12.92 19.01 -7.87
C ALA A 181 11.56 19.24 -7.17
N PHE A 182 10.64 18.30 -7.29
CA PHE A 182 9.35 18.36 -6.60
C PHE A 182 9.52 18.29 -5.08
N GLU A 183 10.21 17.26 -4.59
CA GLU A 183 10.35 16.97 -3.17
C GLU A 183 11.09 18.09 -2.43
N TRP A 184 12.14 18.64 -3.05
CA TRP A 184 12.88 19.76 -2.49
C TRP A 184 12.08 21.06 -2.52
N ALA A 185 11.31 21.31 -3.59
CA ALA A 185 10.42 22.47 -3.65
C ALA A 185 9.33 22.37 -2.55
N PHE A 186 8.79 21.19 -2.30
CA PHE A 186 7.85 20.95 -1.18
C PHE A 186 8.51 21.27 0.17
N ALA A 187 9.70 20.71 0.43
CA ALA A 187 10.39 20.92 1.70
C ALA A 187 10.71 22.41 1.96
N ARG A 188 10.99 23.17 0.90
CA ARG A 188 11.27 24.62 0.96
C ARG A 188 10.04 25.52 0.89
N SER A 189 8.86 24.94 0.67
CA SER A 189 7.63 25.74 0.59
C SER A 189 7.28 26.35 1.95
N HIS A 190 6.70 27.55 1.94
CA HIS A 190 6.15 28.21 3.13
C HIS A 190 4.64 28.06 3.20
N LYS A 191 4.08 26.99 2.57
CA LYS A 191 2.66 26.72 2.68
C LYS A 191 2.29 26.41 4.14
N GLU A 192 1.33 27.15 4.64
CA GLU A 192 0.76 26.92 5.96
C GLU A 192 -0.25 25.77 5.93
N TYR A 193 -0.27 25.00 7.01
CA TYR A 193 -1.17 23.89 7.22
C TYR A 193 -1.97 24.12 8.50
N THR A 194 -3.21 23.63 8.52
CA THR A 194 -4.05 23.75 9.70
C THR A 194 -3.50 22.96 10.89
N THR A 195 -3.65 23.54 12.08
CA THR A 195 -3.39 22.88 13.36
C THR A 195 -4.69 22.45 14.05
N GLU A 196 -5.84 22.77 13.44
CA GLU A 196 -7.15 22.49 13.98
C GLU A 196 -7.77 21.28 13.32
N ALA A 197 -8.23 20.33 14.13
CA ALA A 197 -8.97 19.17 13.66
C ALA A 197 -10.28 19.58 12.98
N SER A 198 -10.69 18.83 11.96
CA SER A 198 -11.86 19.16 11.14
C SER A 198 -13.21 19.08 11.87
N GLY A 199 -13.25 18.41 13.02
CA GLY A 199 -14.50 18.17 13.75
C GLY A 199 -15.48 17.22 13.05
N LYS A 200 -15.08 16.58 11.94
CA LYS A 200 -15.92 15.62 11.23
C LYS A 200 -16.14 14.34 12.05
N ASN A 201 -17.28 13.67 11.80
CA ASN A 201 -17.72 12.51 12.56
C ASN A 201 -16.99 11.24 12.10
N LEU A 202 -16.16 10.67 12.96
CA LEU A 202 -15.42 9.42 12.67
C LEU A 202 -16.34 8.20 12.51
N LYS A 203 -17.53 8.19 13.11
CA LYS A 203 -18.49 7.08 12.91
C LYS A 203 -18.96 7.03 11.47
N GLU A 204 -19.35 8.17 10.90
CA GLU A 204 -19.78 8.26 9.50
C GLU A 204 -18.66 7.85 8.53
N PHE A 205 -17.43 8.27 8.82
CA PHE A 205 -16.27 7.80 8.06
C PHE A 205 -16.08 6.29 8.17
N GLY A 206 -16.14 5.73 9.37
CA GLY A 206 -15.95 4.31 9.60
C GLY A 206 -16.99 3.46 8.87
N GLU A 207 -18.26 3.84 8.95
CA GLU A 207 -19.36 3.17 8.25
C GLU A 207 -19.17 3.22 6.72
N ASP A 208 -18.77 4.38 6.17
CA ASP A 208 -18.47 4.54 4.74
C ASP A 208 -17.27 3.69 4.31
N ILE A 209 -16.20 3.68 5.12
CA ILE A 209 -14.96 2.94 4.85
C ILE A 209 -15.24 1.42 4.82
N LEU A 210 -15.88 0.90 5.85
CA LEU A 210 -16.16 -0.54 5.92
C LEU A 210 -17.13 -1.00 4.83
N LYS A 211 -18.03 -0.13 4.40
CA LYS A 211 -18.97 -0.42 3.31
C LYS A 211 -18.30 -0.41 1.93
N ASN A 212 -17.44 0.59 1.66
CA ASN A 212 -16.99 0.91 0.30
C ASN A 212 -15.53 0.58 0.03
N TYR A 213 -14.70 0.43 1.08
CA TYR A 213 -13.25 0.24 0.97
C TYR A 213 -12.76 -1.00 1.71
N SER A 214 -13.67 -1.92 2.06
CA SER A 214 -13.27 -3.20 2.65
C SER A 214 -12.34 -3.97 1.71
N SER A 215 -11.32 -4.58 2.29
CA SER A 215 -10.43 -5.50 1.58
C SER A 215 -11.10 -6.84 1.30
N LYS A 216 -12.23 -7.11 1.95
CA LYS A 216 -13.05 -8.29 1.70
C LYS A 216 -13.42 -8.28 0.22
N ASP A 217 -12.92 -9.26 -0.51
CA ASP A 217 -13.35 -9.47 -1.89
C ASP A 217 -14.82 -9.85 -1.86
N PRO A 218 -15.74 -9.04 -2.43
CA PRO A 218 -17.16 -9.42 -2.50
C PRO A 218 -17.38 -10.74 -3.24
N ALA A 219 -16.43 -11.12 -4.11
CA ALA A 219 -16.42 -12.41 -4.78
C ALA A 219 -15.93 -13.56 -3.86
N ALA A 220 -15.16 -13.23 -2.80
CA ALA A 220 -14.76 -14.20 -1.78
C ALA A 220 -15.90 -14.49 -0.77
N ASN A 221 -16.79 -13.53 -0.54
CA ASN A 221 -18.01 -13.74 0.24
C ASN A 221 -19.02 -14.60 -0.56
N GLY A 222 -18.78 -15.90 -0.61
CA GLY A 222 -19.56 -16.85 -1.38
C GLY A 222 -18.73 -17.68 -2.36
N ALA A 223 -17.44 -17.34 -2.53
CA ALA A 223 -16.51 -18.23 -3.21
C ALA A 223 -16.26 -19.46 -2.32
N ASN A 224 -16.59 -20.62 -2.84
CA ASN A 224 -16.18 -21.86 -2.20
C ASN A 224 -14.65 -21.95 -2.25
N ASP A 225 -14.04 -22.20 -1.11
CA ASP A 225 -12.64 -22.61 -1.08
C ASP A 225 -12.53 -24.03 -1.68
N TYR A 226 -11.86 -24.13 -2.79
CA TYR A 226 -11.64 -25.39 -3.49
C TYR A 226 -10.32 -26.07 -3.13
N THR A 227 -9.51 -25.51 -2.22
CA THR A 227 -8.18 -26.06 -1.84
C THR A 227 -8.29 -27.53 -1.47
N GLY A 228 -9.28 -27.93 -0.69
CA GLY A 228 -9.53 -29.32 -0.32
C GLY A 228 -10.18 -30.21 -1.39
N LYS A 229 -10.55 -29.63 -2.56
CA LYS A 229 -11.21 -30.31 -3.68
C LYS A 229 -10.37 -30.33 -4.95
N VAL A 230 -9.10 -29.98 -4.81
CA VAL A 230 -8.14 -29.87 -5.91
C VAL A 230 -7.04 -30.88 -5.70
N THR A 231 -6.65 -31.57 -6.76
CA THR A 231 -5.42 -32.33 -6.80
C THR A 231 -4.36 -31.55 -7.56
N VAL A 232 -3.10 -31.71 -7.17
CA VAL A 232 -1.99 -31.02 -7.81
C VAL A 232 -0.96 -32.03 -8.29
N THR A 233 -0.43 -31.78 -9.49
CA THR A 233 0.73 -32.49 -10.03
C THR A 233 1.75 -31.50 -10.55
N ALA A 234 3.01 -31.85 -10.52
CA ALA A 234 4.10 -31.02 -11.04
C ALA A 234 4.81 -31.67 -12.23
N GLY A 235 5.43 -30.85 -13.06
CA GLY A 235 6.33 -31.35 -14.10
C GLY A 235 7.60 -31.95 -13.53
N SER A 236 8.07 -31.47 -12.38
CA SER A 236 9.15 -32.06 -11.58
C SER A 236 9.01 -31.68 -10.10
N GLU A 237 9.57 -32.51 -9.23
CA GLU A 237 9.55 -32.33 -7.77
C GLU A 237 10.91 -32.71 -7.19
N GLU A 238 11.40 -31.95 -6.21
CA GLU A 238 12.59 -32.32 -5.46
C GLU A 238 12.19 -33.03 -4.16
N THR A 239 12.28 -34.35 -4.18
CA THR A 239 11.95 -35.18 -3.02
C THR A 239 13.12 -36.01 -2.53
N SER A 240 14.29 -35.87 -3.18
CA SER A 240 15.49 -36.61 -2.82
C SER A 240 16.39 -35.90 -1.80
N GLN A 241 16.44 -34.58 -1.86
CA GLN A 241 17.26 -33.75 -0.96
C GLN A 241 16.43 -32.98 0.06
N GLU A 242 15.15 -32.72 -0.26
CA GLU A 242 14.21 -32.07 0.63
C GLU A 242 12.78 -32.53 0.35
N ASN A 243 11.83 -32.18 1.19
CA ASN A 243 10.41 -32.41 0.92
C ASN A 243 9.84 -31.27 0.06
N GLY A 244 10.15 -31.26 -1.22
CA GLY A 244 9.66 -30.30 -2.21
C GLY A 244 8.51 -30.84 -3.07
N ALA A 245 7.65 -31.69 -2.52
CA ALA A 245 6.54 -32.32 -3.24
C ALA A 245 5.48 -31.30 -3.69
N ALA A 246 4.83 -31.53 -4.84
CA ALA A 246 3.74 -30.68 -5.34
C ALA A 246 2.58 -30.56 -4.34
N ALA A 247 2.29 -31.64 -3.61
CA ALA A 247 1.21 -31.63 -2.62
C ALA A 247 1.37 -30.55 -1.53
N ASN A 248 2.60 -30.11 -1.25
CA ASN A 248 2.87 -29.07 -0.27
C ASN A 248 2.21 -27.72 -0.60
N VAL A 249 1.87 -27.45 -1.85
CA VAL A 249 1.19 -26.18 -2.22
C VAL A 249 -0.27 -26.12 -1.81
N LEU A 250 -0.83 -27.24 -1.34
CA LEU A 250 -2.23 -27.36 -0.92
C LEU A 250 -2.38 -27.72 0.57
N ASP A 251 -1.29 -27.84 1.32
CA ASP A 251 -1.31 -28.26 2.73
C ASP A 251 -1.59 -27.12 3.73
N GLY A 252 -1.64 -25.86 3.25
CA GLY A 252 -1.91 -24.69 4.06
C GLY A 252 -0.74 -24.27 4.97
N SER A 253 0.43 -24.87 4.86
CA SER A 253 1.62 -24.57 5.67
C SER A 253 2.55 -23.59 4.96
N SER A 254 3.06 -22.61 5.70
CA SER A 254 4.14 -21.74 5.25
C SER A 254 5.53 -22.38 5.37
N ASP A 255 5.63 -23.50 6.09
CA ASP A 255 6.89 -24.18 6.40
C ASP A 255 7.24 -25.25 5.36
N THR A 256 6.30 -25.60 4.51
CA THR A 256 6.46 -26.51 3.40
C THR A 256 6.48 -25.75 2.08
N ILE A 257 7.15 -26.32 1.08
CA ILE A 257 7.24 -25.70 -0.25
C ILE A 257 7.15 -26.79 -1.33
N TRP A 258 6.72 -26.43 -2.52
CA TRP A 258 7.05 -27.17 -3.72
C TRP A 258 8.35 -26.61 -4.31
N HIS A 259 9.24 -27.52 -4.71
CA HIS A 259 10.47 -27.16 -5.39
C HIS A 259 10.66 -28.06 -6.62
N THR A 260 10.94 -27.47 -7.76
CA THR A 260 11.31 -28.23 -8.95
C THR A 260 12.57 -29.05 -8.68
N ASN A 261 12.71 -30.19 -9.33
CA ASN A 261 13.88 -31.06 -9.16
C ASN A 261 15.16 -30.33 -9.60
N TYR A 262 16.08 -30.10 -8.67
CA TYR A 262 17.37 -29.48 -8.92
C TYR A 262 18.55 -30.45 -8.83
N THR A 263 18.31 -31.71 -8.56
CA THR A 263 19.34 -32.78 -8.58
C THR A 263 19.46 -33.44 -9.94
N ASN A 264 18.43 -33.34 -10.78
CA ASN A 264 18.46 -33.85 -12.15
C ASN A 264 18.72 -32.69 -13.12
N ALA A 265 19.89 -32.72 -13.78
CA ALA A 265 20.30 -31.66 -14.71
C ALA A 265 19.33 -31.48 -15.89
N ALA A 266 18.63 -32.51 -16.33
CA ALA A 266 17.61 -32.39 -17.38
C ALA A 266 16.38 -31.64 -16.92
N ASP A 267 16.01 -31.74 -15.63
CA ASP A 267 14.87 -31.01 -15.06
C ASP A 267 15.24 -29.57 -14.74
N MET A 268 16.49 -29.29 -14.35
CA MET A 268 16.97 -27.92 -14.09
C MET A 268 16.99 -27.04 -15.34
N THR A 269 17.22 -27.63 -16.51
CA THR A 269 17.38 -26.87 -17.78
C THR A 269 16.12 -26.79 -18.62
N SER A 270 15.09 -27.56 -18.29
CA SER A 270 13.83 -27.61 -19.04
C SER A 270 12.75 -26.85 -18.34
N TYR A 271 12.48 -25.60 -18.77
CA TYR A 271 11.32 -24.84 -18.33
C TYR A 271 9.99 -25.56 -18.56
N GLU A 272 9.94 -26.50 -19.47
CA GLU A 272 8.77 -27.34 -19.76
C GLU A 272 8.41 -28.27 -18.60
N LYS A 273 9.25 -28.37 -17.57
CA LYS A 273 9.00 -29.16 -16.35
C LYS A 273 8.76 -28.29 -15.09
N HIS A 274 8.80 -26.97 -15.23
CA HIS A 274 8.62 -26.03 -14.12
C HIS A 274 7.18 -25.56 -14.07
N TYR A 275 6.23 -26.47 -13.87
CA TYR A 275 4.81 -26.14 -13.79
C TYR A 275 4.09 -26.96 -12.72
N LEU A 276 2.97 -26.45 -12.28
CA LEU A 276 1.95 -27.14 -11.49
C LEU A 276 0.64 -27.22 -12.28
N ILE A 277 0.00 -28.38 -12.24
CA ILE A 277 -1.35 -28.58 -12.78
C ILE A 277 -2.29 -28.82 -11.59
N PHE A 278 -3.29 -27.96 -11.48
CA PHE A 278 -4.38 -28.10 -10.51
C PHE A 278 -5.58 -28.72 -11.23
N THR A 279 -6.00 -29.89 -10.77
CA THR A 279 -7.12 -30.63 -11.34
C THR A 279 -8.31 -30.62 -10.38
N MET A 280 -9.47 -30.20 -10.86
CA MET A 280 -10.74 -30.19 -10.14
C MET A 280 -11.63 -31.31 -10.67
N GLU A 281 -12.44 -31.88 -9.77
CA GLU A 281 -13.40 -32.94 -10.14
C GLU A 281 -14.50 -32.43 -11.06
N GLU A 282 -14.87 -31.17 -10.92
CA GLU A 282 -15.92 -30.52 -11.72
C GLU A 282 -15.41 -29.20 -12.31
N ALA A 283 -16.00 -28.77 -13.43
CA ALA A 283 -15.73 -27.49 -14.02
C ALA A 283 -16.31 -26.37 -13.14
N VAL A 284 -15.46 -25.47 -12.65
CA VAL A 284 -15.84 -24.36 -11.78
C VAL A 284 -15.37 -23.03 -12.36
N LYS A 285 -16.10 -21.95 -12.05
CA LYS A 285 -15.65 -20.61 -12.38
C LYS A 285 -14.69 -20.16 -11.26
N LEU A 286 -13.41 -20.05 -11.57
CA LEU A 286 -12.42 -19.54 -10.64
C LEU A 286 -12.55 -18.01 -10.50
N GLY A 287 -12.66 -17.55 -9.27
CA GLY A 287 -12.61 -16.11 -8.91
C GLY A 287 -11.21 -15.61 -8.71
N GLY A 288 -10.27 -16.49 -8.38
CA GLY A 288 -8.87 -16.15 -8.15
C GLY A 288 -8.02 -17.32 -7.70
N LEU A 289 -6.73 -17.09 -7.59
CA LEU A 289 -5.73 -17.99 -7.01
C LEU A 289 -4.94 -17.20 -5.96
N ARG A 290 -4.84 -17.73 -4.73
CA ARG A 290 -3.93 -17.19 -3.72
C ARG A 290 -2.62 -17.96 -3.83
N TYR A 291 -1.54 -17.27 -4.14
CA TYR A 291 -0.20 -17.81 -4.17
C TYR A 291 0.64 -17.28 -3.01
N GLN A 292 1.23 -18.16 -2.23
CA GLN A 292 2.19 -17.84 -1.18
C GLN A 292 3.59 -18.29 -1.62
N PRO A 293 4.50 -17.35 -1.91
CA PRO A 293 5.86 -17.71 -2.30
C PRO A 293 6.65 -18.22 -1.09
N ARG A 294 7.73 -18.96 -1.35
CA ARG A 294 8.70 -19.38 -0.32
C ARG A 294 9.16 -18.18 0.51
N GLN A 295 9.12 -18.30 1.82
CA GLN A 295 9.58 -17.27 2.73
C GLN A 295 11.13 -17.28 2.85
N GLY A 296 11.77 -16.11 2.86
CA GLY A 296 13.21 -15.95 3.13
C GLY A 296 14.17 -16.24 1.96
N GLY A 297 13.69 -16.48 0.78
CA GLY A 297 14.54 -16.80 -0.36
C GLY A 297 14.28 -15.94 -1.58
N GLY A 298 14.96 -14.83 -1.78
CA GLY A 298 15.04 -14.07 -3.05
C GLY A 298 13.81 -14.08 -3.99
N LEU A 299 14.01 -13.86 -5.26
CA LEU A 299 12.97 -13.92 -6.29
C LEU A 299 12.67 -15.39 -6.68
N ASN A 300 12.00 -16.14 -5.81
CA ASN A 300 11.62 -17.52 -6.08
C ASN A 300 10.25 -17.59 -6.76
N GLY A 301 10.26 -17.73 -8.04
CA GLY A 301 9.10 -17.94 -8.88
C GLY A 301 8.52 -16.65 -9.47
N ILE A 302 8.37 -16.68 -10.78
CA ILE A 302 7.57 -15.72 -11.57
C ILE A 302 6.36 -16.50 -12.07
N ILE A 303 5.17 -16.00 -11.79
CA ILE A 303 3.93 -16.51 -12.38
C ILE A 303 3.65 -15.73 -13.66
#